data_f2e069658efe5700928dde4343f5b3c2
#
_entry.id   f2e069658efe5700928dde4343f5b3c2
#
_cell.length_a   1.000
_cell.length_b   1.000
_cell.length_c   1.000
_cell.angle_alpha   90.00
_cell.angle_beta   90.00
_cell.angle_gamma   90.00
#
_symmetry.space_group_name_H-M   'P 1'
#
loop_
_entity.id
_entity.type
_entity.pdbx_description
1 polymer ?
#
loop_
_entity_poly.entity_id
_entity_poly.type
_entity_poly.pdbx_seq_one_letter_code
_entity_poly.pdbx_strand_id
1 'polypeptide(L)'
;RQMCIRDRVFRIHPEWQGKVLADLNFELPAHAHSSRDAIRCTYEYADFLKKFADEIAVPEDAYPDGLTVLAPIETWSDDFSMAIAGIPSTVNDFSAGPFMETHYHSQYDNEEIYQENVYRFHHELYTRLLLKLDTLIFPPLDFSHLFRKMHSSVSARMAEQDEEDLQGVMQTLIRETEQAERTAEELYEWIEKSQIVCPVAAKSGEDISQRLLGIFRKGQDYFVRLNWQDEVLFPHEAASNNICYLNQAVQALEEGEIEEALKALYEVDNNCYAFLFDEEVYYHFTEYILHQPKDRLMWGAGRILHHENLYGIVKRLRKLESQQAEHGQIPDLEEEIRRLQAAQRRQRAYLTDDIRYMTESVKKMQKMMEASLQEIKDYRIE
;
A
#
# COMPACT_ATOMS: atom_id res chain seq x y z
N ARG A 1 -3.12 9.86 15.81
CA ARG A 1 -1.65 9.64 15.91
C ARG A 1 -0.97 9.74 14.54
N GLN A 2 -1.41 9.00 13.53
CA GLN A 2 -0.80 8.99 12.18
C GLN A 2 -0.67 10.38 11.54
N MET A 3 -1.68 11.25 11.69
CA MET A 3 -1.62 12.62 11.18
C MET A 3 -0.49 13.44 11.83
N CYS A 4 -0.25 13.25 13.12
CA CYS A 4 0.81 13.98 13.85
C CYS A 4 2.22 13.56 13.42
N ILE A 5 2.43 12.27 13.10
CA ILE A 5 3.72 11.74 12.68
C ILE A 5 4.08 12.26 11.28
N ARG A 6 3.16 12.17 10.32
CA ARG A 6 3.38 12.74 8.98
C ARG A 6 3.64 14.25 9.01
N ASP A 7 2.85 15.00 9.78
CA ASP A 7 3.04 16.45 9.92
C ASP A 7 4.43 16.76 10.50
N ARG A 8 4.90 15.95 11.45
CA ARG A 8 6.23 16.07 12.03
C ARG A 8 7.33 15.89 10.99
N VAL A 9 7.27 14.85 10.17
CA VAL A 9 8.29 14.58 9.14
C VAL A 9 8.25 15.61 8.00
N PHE A 10 7.07 16.02 7.56
CA PHE A 10 6.97 16.93 6.41
C PHE A 10 7.14 18.40 6.76
N ARG A 11 6.71 18.84 7.94
CA ARG A 11 6.68 20.26 8.32
C ARG A 11 7.67 20.64 9.39
N ILE A 12 7.81 19.80 10.41
CA ILE A 12 8.65 20.12 11.57
C ILE A 12 10.09 19.71 11.29
N HIS A 13 10.29 18.53 10.68
CA HIS A 13 11.59 17.95 10.37
C HIS A 13 11.71 17.56 8.88
N PRO A 14 11.53 18.51 7.95
CA PRO A 14 11.66 18.22 6.52
C PRO A 14 13.07 17.73 6.13
N GLU A 15 14.07 18.04 6.97
CA GLU A 15 15.45 17.59 6.81
C GLU A 15 15.66 16.08 7.04
N TRP A 16 14.69 15.37 7.60
CA TRP A 16 14.75 13.92 7.73
C TRP A 16 14.54 13.20 6.40
N GLN A 17 13.84 13.84 5.47
CA GLN A 17 13.58 13.26 4.17
C GLN A 17 14.89 13.03 3.41
N GLY A 18 15.11 11.80 2.95
CA GLY A 18 16.35 11.40 2.27
C GLY A 18 17.57 11.22 3.20
N LYS A 19 17.40 11.24 4.52
CA LYS A 19 18.49 11.05 5.50
C LYS A 19 18.21 9.96 6.52
N VAL A 20 16.94 9.62 6.76
CA VAL A 20 16.56 8.55 7.69
C VAL A 20 16.56 7.24 6.92
N LEU A 21 17.43 6.33 7.31
CA LEU A 21 17.65 5.03 6.67
C LEU A 21 16.44 4.11 6.85
N ALA A 22 15.91 4.05 8.06
CA ALA A 22 14.79 3.18 8.40
C ALA A 22 13.96 3.75 9.56
N ASP A 23 12.69 3.46 9.54
CA ASP A 23 11.80 3.48 10.69
C ASP A 23 11.62 2.03 11.18
N LEU A 24 11.92 1.80 12.45
CA LEU A 24 11.77 0.52 13.11
C LEU A 24 10.66 0.65 14.15
N ASN A 25 9.43 0.43 13.72
CA ASN A 25 8.28 0.48 14.59
C ASN A 25 8.21 -0.82 15.43
N PHE A 26 8.23 -0.66 16.74
CA PHE A 26 8.28 -1.77 17.68
C PHE A 26 6.97 -1.83 18.49
N GLU A 27 5.98 -2.45 17.88
CA GLU A 27 4.61 -2.53 18.39
C GLU A 27 4.39 -3.82 19.18
N LEU A 28 3.71 -3.71 20.33
CA LEU A 28 3.18 -4.84 21.12
C LEU A 28 4.13 -6.06 21.25
N PRO A 29 5.41 -5.86 21.66
CA PRO A 29 6.44 -6.88 21.53
C PRO A 29 6.40 -7.98 22.60
N ALA A 30 5.44 -7.94 23.52
CA ALA A 30 5.45 -8.76 24.71
C ALA A 30 4.42 -9.91 24.70
N HIS A 31 3.77 -10.13 23.57
CA HIS A 31 2.76 -11.16 23.38
C HIS A 31 2.87 -11.79 21.99
N ALA A 32 2.82 -13.12 21.92
CA ALA A 32 2.75 -13.83 20.63
C ALA A 32 1.32 -13.76 20.07
N HIS A 33 1.17 -13.12 18.92
CA HIS A 33 -0.13 -12.92 18.26
C HIS A 33 -0.54 -14.12 17.41
N SER A 34 0.42 -14.96 17.00
CA SER A 34 0.18 -16.20 16.25
C SER A 34 1.32 -17.20 16.51
N SER A 35 1.22 -18.41 15.93
CA SER A 35 2.27 -19.44 15.98
C SER A 35 3.51 -19.09 15.15
N ARG A 36 3.40 -18.09 14.27
CA ARG A 36 4.50 -17.57 13.43
C ARG A 36 4.65 -16.08 13.66
N ASP A 37 5.87 -15.64 13.95
CA ASP A 37 6.17 -14.22 13.98
C ASP A 37 6.37 -13.64 12.58
N ALA A 38 6.13 -12.35 12.42
CA ALA A 38 6.32 -11.68 11.15
C ALA A 38 6.90 -10.27 11.31
N ILE A 39 7.81 -9.92 10.39
CA ILE A 39 8.24 -8.54 10.17
C ILE A 39 7.53 -8.05 8.92
N ARG A 40 6.69 -7.03 9.06
CA ARG A 40 6.04 -6.36 7.94
C ARG A 40 6.86 -5.15 7.54
N CYS A 41 7.03 -4.92 6.23
CA CYS A 41 7.91 -3.87 5.74
C CYS A 41 7.45 -3.27 4.41
N THR A 42 8.06 -2.15 4.01
CA THR A 42 7.97 -1.65 2.64
C THR A 42 8.54 -2.68 1.66
N TYR A 43 8.04 -2.68 0.42
CA TYR A 43 8.47 -3.66 -0.61
C TYR A 43 10.00 -3.71 -0.75
N GLU A 44 10.64 -2.57 -0.68
CA GLU A 44 12.06 -2.41 -0.96
C GLU A 44 12.97 -2.99 0.13
N TYR A 45 12.43 -3.25 1.32
CA TYR A 45 13.17 -3.90 2.41
C TYR A 45 12.94 -5.41 2.51
N ALA A 46 12.04 -5.97 1.71
CA ALA A 46 11.62 -7.36 1.86
C ALA A 46 12.77 -8.36 1.68
N ASP A 47 13.65 -8.17 0.67
CA ASP A 47 14.76 -9.09 0.44
C ASP A 47 15.85 -9.01 1.52
N PHE A 48 16.21 -7.79 1.91
CA PHE A 48 17.14 -7.55 3.01
C PHE A 48 16.66 -8.19 4.31
N LEU A 49 15.39 -7.99 4.66
CA LEU A 49 14.81 -8.52 5.89
C LEU A 49 14.63 -10.04 5.86
N LYS A 50 14.36 -10.64 4.68
CA LYS A 50 14.36 -12.11 4.54
C LYS A 50 15.72 -12.70 4.83
N LYS A 51 16.78 -12.15 4.23
CA LYS A 51 18.16 -12.58 4.51
C LYS A 51 18.52 -12.38 5.98
N PHE A 52 18.09 -11.28 6.59
CA PHE A 52 18.28 -11.04 8.01
C PHE A 52 17.50 -12.04 8.88
N ALA A 53 16.24 -12.32 8.57
CA ALA A 53 15.40 -13.26 9.31
C ALA A 53 15.97 -14.69 9.29
N ASP A 54 16.60 -15.10 8.18
CA ASP A 54 17.27 -16.40 8.06
C ASP A 54 18.48 -16.54 9.00
N GLU A 55 19.06 -15.42 9.47
CA GLU A 55 20.18 -15.40 10.44
C GLU A 55 19.69 -15.45 11.91
N ILE A 56 18.37 -15.36 12.16
CA ILE A 56 17.78 -15.24 13.51
C ILE A 56 17.31 -16.59 14.02
N ALA A 57 17.76 -16.95 15.22
CA ALA A 57 17.24 -18.11 15.93
C ALA A 57 15.89 -17.77 16.56
N VAL A 58 14.81 -18.39 16.08
CA VAL A 58 13.45 -18.18 16.58
C VAL A 58 13.15 -19.17 17.72
N PRO A 59 12.66 -18.73 18.89
CA PRO A 59 12.33 -19.61 19.99
C PRO A 59 11.07 -20.45 19.65
N GLU A 60 11.24 -21.78 19.62
CA GLU A 60 10.20 -22.74 19.26
C GLU A 60 9.00 -22.72 20.23
N ASP A 61 9.25 -22.38 21.49
CA ASP A 61 8.21 -22.25 22.54
C ASP A 61 7.35 -20.99 22.41
N ALA A 62 7.81 -19.99 21.65
CA ALA A 62 7.06 -18.79 21.34
C ALA A 62 6.45 -18.85 19.92
N TYR A 63 7.25 -19.23 18.95
CA TYR A 63 6.91 -19.22 17.52
C TYR A 63 7.29 -20.54 16.83
N PRO A 64 6.50 -21.62 17.04
CA PRO A 64 6.80 -22.93 16.48
C PRO A 64 6.84 -22.98 14.97
N ASP A 65 6.14 -22.04 14.28
CA ASP A 65 6.12 -21.93 12.82
C ASP A 65 7.17 -20.92 12.27
N GLY A 66 8.03 -20.40 13.16
CA GLY A 66 9.17 -19.58 12.79
C GLY A 66 8.85 -18.10 12.58
N LEU A 67 9.73 -17.43 11.80
CA LEU A 67 9.66 -16.00 11.45
C LEU A 67 9.49 -15.85 9.94
N THR A 68 8.66 -14.89 9.52
CA THR A 68 8.46 -14.54 8.11
C THR A 68 8.56 -13.04 7.87
N VAL A 69 8.69 -12.64 6.59
CA VAL A 69 8.69 -11.24 6.17
C VAL A 69 7.52 -11.01 5.23
N LEU A 70 6.72 -10.00 5.54
CA LEU A 70 5.52 -9.61 4.80
C LEU A 70 5.70 -8.21 4.19
N ALA A 71 5.11 -7.99 3.02
CA ALA A 71 5.05 -6.69 2.35
C ALA A 71 3.77 -6.62 1.51
N PRO A 72 3.17 -5.44 1.37
CA PRO A 72 3.60 -4.13 1.87
C PRO A 72 3.25 -3.87 3.33
N ILE A 73 3.64 -2.69 3.82
CA ILE A 73 3.15 -2.11 5.08
C ILE A 73 1.65 -1.82 4.98
N GLU A 74 0.94 -2.06 6.07
CA GLU A 74 -0.49 -1.74 6.22
C GLU A 74 -0.69 -0.29 6.70
N THR A 75 -1.88 0.26 6.49
CA THR A 75 -2.16 1.69 6.69
C THR A 75 -2.44 2.11 8.11
N TRP A 76 -2.75 1.18 8.98
CA TRP A 76 -3.31 1.43 10.31
C TRP A 76 -2.27 1.50 11.44
N SER A 77 -0.98 1.36 11.09
CA SER A 77 0.15 1.52 11.99
C SER A 77 0.96 2.80 11.67
N ASP A 78 1.74 3.27 12.62
CA ASP A 78 2.50 4.54 12.54
C ASP A 78 3.57 4.52 11.44
N ASP A 79 4.15 3.36 11.16
CA ASP A 79 5.15 3.09 10.13
C ASP A 79 4.68 3.43 8.71
N PHE A 80 3.39 3.24 8.39
CA PHE A 80 2.85 3.69 7.12
C PHE A 80 3.01 5.20 6.90
N SER A 81 2.82 5.98 7.94
CA SER A 81 3.00 7.42 7.88
C SER A 81 4.45 7.83 7.61
N MET A 82 5.42 7.07 8.13
CA MET A 82 6.84 7.24 7.82
C MET A 82 7.16 6.80 6.40
N ALA A 83 6.65 5.65 5.96
CA ALA A 83 6.86 5.13 4.61
C ALA A 83 6.42 6.12 3.53
N ILE A 84 5.19 6.63 3.59
CA ILE A 84 4.69 7.61 2.62
C ILE A 84 5.38 8.99 2.74
N ALA A 85 6.07 9.26 3.84
CA ALA A 85 6.95 10.41 3.99
C ALA A 85 8.31 10.21 3.32
N GLY A 86 8.63 9.02 2.83
CA GLY A 86 9.88 8.69 2.18
C GLY A 86 10.93 8.06 3.10
N ILE A 87 10.51 7.49 4.22
CA ILE A 87 11.36 6.74 5.15
C ILE A 87 10.99 5.26 5.05
N PRO A 88 11.88 4.38 4.57
CA PRO A 88 11.63 2.94 4.54
C PRO A 88 11.31 2.43 5.95
N SER A 89 10.25 1.63 6.09
CA SER A 89 9.71 1.31 7.41
C SER A 89 9.47 -0.17 7.60
N THR A 90 9.57 -0.61 8.84
CA THR A 90 9.26 -1.97 9.29
C THR A 90 8.48 -1.95 10.59
N VAL A 91 7.65 -2.95 10.79
CA VAL A 91 6.91 -3.20 12.04
C VAL A 91 6.85 -4.70 12.31
N ASN A 92 6.85 -5.13 13.57
CA ASN A 92 6.46 -6.49 13.90
C ASN A 92 4.95 -6.66 13.68
N ASP A 93 4.53 -7.75 13.05
CA ASP A 93 3.11 -7.99 12.78
C ASP A 93 2.39 -8.40 14.09
N PHE A 94 1.35 -7.65 14.43
CA PHE A 94 0.52 -7.86 15.61
C PHE A 94 -0.98 -8.01 15.26
N SER A 95 -1.30 -8.09 13.98
CA SER A 95 -2.67 -8.15 13.47
C SER A 95 -3.29 -9.55 13.50
N ALA A 96 -2.46 -10.58 13.69
CA ALA A 96 -2.93 -11.97 13.70
C ALA A 96 -3.56 -12.36 15.04
N GLY A 97 -4.52 -13.27 14.98
CA GLY A 97 -5.18 -13.84 16.17
C GLY A 97 -6.20 -12.93 16.84
N PRO A 98 -6.75 -13.34 18.00
CA PRO A 98 -7.88 -12.68 18.64
C PRO A 98 -7.51 -11.44 19.47
N PHE A 99 -6.22 -11.08 19.59
CA PHE A 99 -5.74 -9.99 20.44
C PHE A 99 -6.41 -8.65 20.11
N MET A 100 -6.58 -8.34 18.83
CA MET A 100 -7.20 -7.10 18.36
C MET A 100 -8.65 -6.94 18.85
N GLU A 101 -9.38 -8.04 18.98
CA GLU A 101 -10.77 -8.04 19.40
C GLU A 101 -10.93 -8.16 20.91
N THR A 102 -9.95 -8.71 21.61
CA THR A 102 -10.09 -9.09 23.02
C THR A 102 -9.32 -8.18 23.97
N HIS A 103 -8.15 -7.67 23.58
CA HIS A 103 -7.23 -6.93 24.45
C HIS A 103 -6.88 -5.54 23.94
N TYR A 104 -6.65 -5.39 22.62
CA TYR A 104 -6.13 -4.16 22.03
C TYR A 104 -6.98 -2.94 22.39
N HIS A 105 -6.30 -1.87 22.84
CA HIS A 105 -6.91 -0.61 23.28
C HIS A 105 -7.98 -0.75 24.38
N SER A 106 -7.88 -1.77 25.21
CA SER A 106 -8.80 -2.04 26.31
C SER A 106 -8.07 -2.18 27.67
N GLN A 107 -8.84 -2.27 28.76
CA GLN A 107 -8.31 -2.56 30.07
C GLN A 107 -7.74 -3.98 30.24
N TYR A 108 -7.99 -4.85 29.26
CA TYR A 108 -7.49 -6.22 29.25
C TYR A 108 -6.09 -6.33 28.62
N ASP A 109 -5.60 -5.25 28.00
CA ASP A 109 -4.20 -5.15 27.57
C ASP A 109 -3.35 -4.75 28.77
N ASN A 110 -2.97 -5.73 29.57
CA ASN A 110 -2.29 -5.59 30.84
C ASN A 110 -1.22 -6.67 31.05
N GLU A 111 -0.57 -6.69 32.19
CA GLU A 111 0.55 -7.61 32.49
C GLU A 111 0.20 -9.10 32.48
N GLU A 112 -1.10 -9.47 32.53
CA GLU A 112 -1.53 -10.88 32.52
C GLU A 112 -1.24 -11.58 31.22
N ILE A 113 -1.11 -10.83 30.10
CA ILE A 113 -0.79 -11.36 28.77
C ILE A 113 0.71 -11.30 28.45
N TYR A 114 1.54 -10.79 29.36
CA TYR A 114 2.97 -10.66 29.15
C TYR A 114 3.66 -12.02 29.03
N GLN A 115 4.48 -12.19 27.99
CA GLN A 115 5.28 -13.37 27.70
C GLN A 115 6.76 -12.99 27.66
N GLU A 116 7.54 -13.36 28.67
CA GLU A 116 8.94 -12.95 28.80
C GLU A 116 9.83 -13.46 27.66
N ASN A 117 9.62 -14.69 27.19
CA ASN A 117 10.35 -15.27 26.08
C ASN A 117 10.11 -14.53 24.75
N VAL A 118 8.85 -14.14 24.49
CA VAL A 118 8.47 -13.33 23.34
C VAL A 118 9.12 -11.94 23.41
N TYR A 119 8.99 -11.28 24.56
CA TYR A 119 9.58 -9.96 24.77
C TYR A 119 11.11 -9.96 24.59
N ARG A 120 11.81 -10.93 25.14
CA ARG A 120 13.25 -11.10 24.96
C ARG A 120 13.64 -11.35 23.50
N PHE A 121 12.88 -12.18 22.81
CA PHE A 121 13.11 -12.47 21.40
C PHE A 121 12.98 -11.20 20.56
N HIS A 122 11.91 -10.43 20.71
CA HIS A 122 11.72 -9.19 19.96
C HIS A 122 12.80 -8.15 20.28
N HIS A 123 13.21 -8.01 21.52
CA HIS A 123 14.35 -7.16 21.89
C HIS A 123 15.64 -7.55 21.19
N GLU A 124 15.95 -8.85 21.14
CA GLU A 124 17.13 -9.35 20.44
C GLU A 124 17.00 -9.11 18.92
N LEU A 125 15.86 -9.44 18.33
CA LEU A 125 15.56 -9.25 16.92
C LEU A 125 15.80 -7.81 16.48
N TYR A 126 15.16 -6.85 17.15
CA TYR A 126 15.27 -5.44 16.78
C TYR A 126 16.64 -4.85 17.11
N THR A 127 17.29 -5.29 18.19
CA THR A 127 18.66 -4.87 18.48
C THR A 127 19.62 -5.31 17.39
N ARG A 128 19.52 -6.56 16.94
CA ARG A 128 20.35 -7.09 15.83
C ARG A 128 20.06 -6.37 14.52
N LEU A 129 18.78 -6.09 14.24
CA LEU A 129 18.39 -5.33 13.05
C LEU A 129 18.98 -3.93 13.05
N LEU A 130 18.87 -3.20 14.17
CA LEU A 130 19.47 -1.89 14.34
C LEU A 130 20.98 -1.91 14.11
N LEU A 131 21.69 -2.86 14.73
CA LEU A 131 23.14 -3.02 14.55
C LEU A 131 23.49 -3.37 13.11
N LYS A 132 22.70 -4.22 12.44
CA LYS A 132 22.91 -4.55 11.03
C LYS A 132 22.76 -3.31 10.14
N LEU A 133 21.73 -2.52 10.35
CA LEU A 133 21.50 -1.28 9.61
C LEU A 133 22.60 -0.23 9.84
N ASP A 134 23.10 -0.11 11.07
CA ASP A 134 24.19 0.82 11.42
C ASP A 134 25.51 0.52 10.71
N THR A 135 25.70 -0.70 10.26
CA THR A 135 26.92 -1.13 9.54
C THR A 135 26.83 -0.96 8.03
N LEU A 136 25.67 -0.59 7.48
CA LEU A 136 25.48 -0.47 6.04
C LEU A 136 26.09 0.82 5.49
N ILE A 137 26.71 0.72 4.32
CA ILE A 137 27.24 1.86 3.56
C ILE A 137 26.10 2.53 2.78
N PHE A 138 25.23 1.71 2.17
CA PHE A 138 24.07 2.14 1.40
C PHE A 138 22.78 1.56 1.96
N PRO A 139 21.62 2.27 1.82
CA PRO A 139 20.31 1.70 2.12
C PRO A 139 20.09 0.40 1.33
N PRO A 140 19.67 -0.70 1.95
CA PRO A 140 19.51 -2.00 1.28
C PRO A 140 18.15 -2.06 0.54
N LEU A 141 17.91 -1.12 -0.38
CA LEU A 141 16.66 -0.95 -1.10
C LEU A 141 16.63 -1.78 -2.38
N ASP A 142 15.83 -2.84 -2.37
CA ASP A 142 15.51 -3.63 -3.56
C ASP A 142 14.18 -3.19 -4.17
N PHE A 143 14.23 -2.37 -5.20
CA PHE A 143 13.04 -1.91 -5.91
C PHE A 143 12.41 -2.99 -6.81
N SER A 144 13.05 -4.14 -7.03
CA SER A 144 12.53 -5.20 -7.90
C SER A 144 11.21 -5.76 -7.38
N HIS A 145 11.05 -5.89 -6.06
CA HIS A 145 9.81 -6.35 -5.44
C HIS A 145 8.60 -5.46 -5.76
N LEU A 146 8.78 -4.15 -5.78
CA LEU A 146 7.73 -3.20 -6.16
C LEU A 146 7.28 -3.44 -7.61
N PHE A 147 8.23 -3.55 -8.55
CA PHE A 147 7.90 -3.75 -9.97
C PHE A 147 7.31 -5.13 -10.24
N ARG A 148 7.80 -6.17 -9.57
CA ARG A 148 7.25 -7.53 -9.66
C ARG A 148 5.80 -7.59 -9.17
N LYS A 149 5.48 -6.93 -8.08
CA LYS A 149 4.10 -6.84 -7.58
C LYS A 149 3.21 -6.05 -8.51
N MET A 150 3.70 -4.92 -9.03
CA MET A 150 2.98 -4.12 -10.03
C MET A 150 2.71 -4.92 -11.30
N HIS A 151 3.71 -5.62 -11.84
CA HIS A 151 3.57 -6.50 -13.00
C HIS A 151 2.49 -7.57 -12.76
N SER A 152 2.52 -8.23 -11.61
CA SER A 152 1.54 -9.27 -11.26
C SER A 152 0.13 -8.71 -11.15
N SER A 153 -0.05 -7.54 -10.53
CA SER A 153 -1.34 -6.89 -10.38
C SER A 153 -1.94 -6.47 -11.74
N VAL A 154 -1.14 -5.82 -12.59
CA VAL A 154 -1.59 -5.40 -13.94
C VAL A 154 -1.92 -6.61 -14.81
N SER A 155 -1.09 -7.67 -14.78
CA SER A 155 -1.30 -8.89 -15.57
C SER A 155 -2.58 -9.62 -15.18
N ALA A 156 -2.90 -9.70 -13.89
CA ALA A 156 -4.14 -10.30 -13.41
C ALA A 156 -5.36 -9.52 -13.93
N ARG A 157 -5.32 -8.19 -13.88
CA ARG A 157 -6.41 -7.34 -14.37
C ARG A 157 -6.55 -7.33 -15.88
N MET A 158 -5.43 -7.44 -16.61
CA MET A 158 -5.46 -7.52 -18.08
C MET A 158 -6.22 -8.75 -18.58
N ALA A 159 -6.13 -9.86 -17.87
CA ALA A 159 -6.85 -11.08 -18.23
C ALA A 159 -8.39 -10.94 -18.13
N GLU A 160 -8.87 -9.95 -17.39
CA GLU A 160 -10.29 -9.66 -17.18
C GLU A 160 -10.84 -8.61 -18.17
N GLN A 161 -10.00 -8.05 -19.07
CA GLN A 161 -10.37 -6.98 -19.99
C GLN A 161 -10.60 -7.49 -21.41
N ASP A 162 -11.72 -7.08 -22.01
CA ASP A 162 -12.08 -7.42 -23.39
C ASP A 162 -11.73 -6.32 -24.40
N GLU A 163 -11.37 -5.10 -23.94
CA GLU A 163 -11.10 -3.96 -24.81
C GLU A 163 -9.64 -3.96 -25.32
N GLU A 164 -9.42 -4.07 -26.62
CA GLU A 164 -8.09 -4.13 -27.25
C GLU A 164 -7.22 -2.88 -26.92
N ASP A 165 -7.82 -1.69 -26.91
CA ASP A 165 -7.11 -0.44 -26.62
C ASP A 165 -6.57 -0.42 -25.18
N LEU A 166 -7.37 -0.88 -24.21
CA LEU A 166 -6.96 -0.97 -22.81
C LEU A 166 -5.91 -2.07 -22.62
N GLN A 167 -6.07 -3.22 -23.26
CA GLN A 167 -5.06 -4.28 -23.26
C GLN A 167 -3.72 -3.77 -23.80
N GLY A 168 -3.73 -2.96 -24.87
CA GLY A 168 -2.52 -2.39 -25.46
C GLY A 168 -1.74 -1.48 -24.52
N VAL A 169 -2.44 -0.62 -23.73
CA VAL A 169 -1.76 0.25 -22.74
C VAL A 169 -1.27 -0.56 -21.54
N MET A 170 -2.03 -1.58 -21.09
CA MET A 170 -1.61 -2.50 -20.04
C MET A 170 -0.35 -3.30 -20.43
N GLN A 171 -0.30 -3.85 -21.64
CA GLN A 171 0.89 -4.54 -22.18
C GLN A 171 2.11 -3.64 -22.21
N THR A 172 1.92 -2.35 -22.51
CA THR A 172 3.00 -1.38 -22.49
C THR A 172 3.53 -1.20 -21.06
N LEU A 173 2.67 -1.05 -20.06
CA LEU A 173 3.07 -0.96 -18.66
C LEU A 173 3.80 -2.24 -18.21
N ILE A 174 3.27 -3.41 -18.53
CA ILE A 174 3.91 -4.71 -18.20
C ILE A 174 5.35 -4.74 -18.73
N ARG A 175 5.58 -4.39 -19.98
CA ARG A 175 6.92 -4.37 -20.57
C ARG A 175 7.86 -3.38 -19.87
N GLU A 176 7.37 -2.18 -19.55
CA GLU A 176 8.18 -1.17 -18.85
C GLU A 176 8.49 -1.61 -17.40
N THR A 177 7.55 -2.27 -16.71
CA THR A 177 7.79 -2.83 -15.36
C THR A 177 8.82 -3.95 -15.38
N GLU A 178 8.78 -4.86 -16.37
CA GLU A 178 9.81 -5.91 -16.54
C GLU A 178 11.22 -5.32 -16.77
N GLN A 179 11.30 -4.23 -17.53
CA GLN A 179 12.58 -3.58 -17.77
C GLN A 179 13.08 -2.86 -16.51
N ALA A 180 12.20 -2.18 -15.78
CA ALA A 180 12.52 -1.52 -14.53
C ALA A 180 12.91 -2.54 -13.44
N GLU A 181 12.26 -3.71 -13.38
CA GLU A 181 12.61 -4.81 -12.49
C GLU A 181 14.05 -5.28 -12.71
N ARG A 182 14.44 -5.53 -13.96
CA ARG A 182 15.85 -5.92 -14.29
C ARG A 182 16.87 -4.85 -13.87
N THR A 183 16.54 -3.57 -14.09
CA THR A 183 17.40 -2.46 -13.65
C THR A 183 17.52 -2.42 -12.12
N ALA A 184 16.41 -2.66 -11.43
CA ALA A 184 16.36 -2.70 -9.96
C ALA A 184 17.16 -3.87 -9.39
N GLU A 185 17.05 -5.06 -9.98
CA GLU A 185 17.85 -6.24 -9.60
C GLU A 185 19.35 -5.97 -9.75
N GLU A 186 19.77 -5.39 -10.88
CA GLU A 186 21.18 -5.02 -11.09
C GLU A 186 21.64 -3.98 -10.07
N LEU A 187 20.83 -2.95 -9.81
CA LEU A 187 21.14 -1.93 -8.81
C LEU A 187 21.32 -2.56 -7.41
N TYR A 188 20.39 -3.44 -7.01
CA TYR A 188 20.45 -4.09 -5.70
C TYR A 188 21.67 -5.00 -5.56
N GLU A 189 22.03 -5.77 -6.60
CA GLU A 189 23.28 -6.54 -6.59
C GLU A 189 24.51 -5.65 -6.37
N TRP A 190 24.57 -4.48 -6.97
CA TRP A 190 25.67 -3.55 -6.77
C TRP A 190 25.67 -2.92 -5.38
N ILE A 191 24.49 -2.60 -4.83
CA ILE A 191 24.32 -2.16 -3.43
C ILE A 191 24.91 -3.24 -2.51
N GLU A 192 24.52 -4.50 -2.64
CA GLU A 192 25.01 -5.60 -1.80
C GLU A 192 26.53 -5.80 -1.93
N LYS A 193 27.05 -5.83 -3.14
CA LYS A 193 28.51 -5.96 -3.39
C LYS A 193 29.30 -4.82 -2.77
N SER A 194 28.74 -3.64 -2.69
CA SER A 194 29.40 -2.44 -2.16
C SER A 194 29.34 -2.33 -0.64
N GLN A 195 28.45 -3.07 0.07
CA GLN A 195 28.45 -3.16 1.53
C GLN A 195 29.74 -3.79 2.11
N ILE A 196 30.50 -4.52 1.29
CA ILE A 196 31.69 -5.30 1.71
C ILE A 196 32.98 -4.49 1.60
N VAL A 197 32.96 -3.33 0.96
CA VAL A 197 34.17 -2.52 0.67
C VAL A 197 34.37 -1.46 1.76
N CYS A 198 35.64 -1.35 2.23
CA CYS A 198 36.07 -0.50 3.34
C CYS A 198 35.61 0.97 3.23
N PRO A 199 35.19 1.64 4.33
CA PRO A 199 34.58 2.98 4.34
C PRO A 199 35.63 4.10 4.19
N VAL A 200 36.31 4.22 3.07
CA VAL A 200 37.34 5.27 2.88
C VAL A 200 36.76 6.54 2.23
N ALA A 201 35.56 6.52 1.68
CA ALA A 201 34.96 7.67 0.97
C ALA A 201 33.59 8.10 1.51
N ALA A 202 33.53 8.50 2.78
CA ALA A 202 32.30 8.81 3.51
C ALA A 202 31.38 9.84 2.81
N LYS A 203 31.92 10.81 2.06
CA LYS A 203 31.14 11.91 1.50
C LYS A 203 30.35 11.55 0.22
N SER A 204 30.96 10.79 -0.68
CA SER A 204 30.28 10.31 -1.91
C SER A 204 29.25 9.24 -1.61
N GLY A 205 29.46 8.43 -0.57
CA GLY A 205 28.51 7.44 -0.09
C GLY A 205 27.22 8.05 0.48
N GLU A 206 27.32 9.18 1.17
CA GLU A 206 26.16 9.92 1.69
C GLU A 206 25.27 10.46 0.55
N ASP A 207 25.86 11.01 -0.51
CA ASP A 207 25.12 11.51 -1.66
C ASP A 207 24.36 10.39 -2.40
N ILE A 208 24.97 9.22 -2.57
CA ILE A 208 24.34 8.04 -3.17
C ILE A 208 23.19 7.56 -2.28
N SER A 209 23.40 7.46 -0.97
CA SER A 209 22.36 7.04 0.00
C SER A 209 21.14 7.99 -0.05
N GLN A 210 21.37 9.30 -0.12
CA GLN A 210 20.28 10.27 -0.24
C GLN A 210 19.50 10.12 -1.55
N ARG A 211 20.17 9.75 -2.66
CA ARG A 211 19.49 9.50 -3.94
C ARG A 211 18.67 8.21 -3.89
N LEU A 212 19.19 7.14 -3.32
CA LEU A 212 18.45 5.89 -3.15
C LEU A 212 17.18 6.11 -2.31
N LEU A 213 17.28 6.83 -1.18
CA LEU A 213 16.12 7.24 -0.38
C LEU A 213 15.18 8.17 -1.15
N GLY A 214 15.74 9.04 -2.02
CA GLY A 214 14.97 9.88 -2.93
C GLY A 214 14.17 9.06 -3.95
N ILE A 215 14.73 7.97 -4.49
CA ILE A 215 14.03 7.02 -5.38
C ILE A 215 12.90 6.34 -4.61
N PHE A 216 13.16 5.84 -3.39
CA PHE A 216 12.16 5.26 -2.53
C PHE A 216 10.97 6.21 -2.32
N ARG A 217 11.23 7.45 -1.92
CA ARG A 217 10.19 8.47 -1.74
C ARG A 217 9.36 8.68 -3.02
N LYS A 218 10.02 8.72 -4.19
CA LYS A 218 9.30 8.83 -5.46
C LYS A 218 8.44 7.63 -5.77
N GLY A 219 8.90 6.42 -5.44
CA GLY A 219 8.09 5.20 -5.51
C GLY A 219 6.80 5.31 -4.70
N GLN A 220 6.92 5.78 -3.44
CA GLN A 220 5.74 6.02 -2.59
C GLN A 220 4.79 7.06 -3.18
N ASP A 221 5.31 8.15 -3.75
CA ASP A 221 4.49 9.18 -4.38
C ASP A 221 3.81 8.70 -5.68
N TYR A 222 4.51 7.89 -6.46
CA TYR A 222 4.01 7.43 -7.76
C TYR A 222 3.01 6.29 -7.64
N PHE A 223 3.25 5.33 -6.75
CA PHE A 223 2.58 4.03 -6.82
C PHE A 223 1.74 3.68 -5.61
N VAL A 224 1.89 4.34 -4.46
CA VAL A 224 1.04 4.08 -3.30
C VAL A 224 -0.23 4.91 -3.40
N ARG A 225 -1.37 4.21 -3.44
CA ARG A 225 -2.71 4.79 -3.35
C ARG A 225 -3.45 4.12 -2.20
N LEU A 226 -4.55 4.73 -1.81
CA LEU A 226 -5.47 4.20 -0.82
C LEU A 226 -6.86 4.10 -1.42
N ASN A 227 -7.62 3.10 -1.01
CA ASN A 227 -9.06 3.12 -1.13
C ASN A 227 -9.70 3.66 0.15
N TRP A 228 -11.02 3.74 0.16
CA TRP A 228 -11.78 4.24 1.31
C TRP A 228 -11.83 3.26 2.51
N GLN A 229 -11.32 2.03 2.35
CA GLN A 229 -11.17 1.02 3.42
C GLN A 229 -9.73 0.93 3.95
N ASP A 230 -8.90 1.93 3.70
CA ASP A 230 -7.50 1.96 4.16
C ASP A 230 -6.58 0.90 3.55
N GLU A 231 -6.93 0.29 2.42
CA GLU A 231 -6.04 -0.65 1.75
C GLU A 231 -5.02 0.08 0.89
N VAL A 232 -3.79 -0.44 0.89
CA VAL A 232 -2.72 0.03 0.02
C VAL A 232 -2.88 -0.59 -1.36
N LEU A 233 -3.04 0.25 -2.38
CA LEU A 233 -3.30 -0.13 -3.76
C LEU A 233 -2.29 0.52 -4.71
N PHE A 234 -2.08 -0.12 -5.88
CA PHE A 234 -1.53 0.58 -7.04
C PHE A 234 -2.58 1.50 -7.68
N PRO A 235 -2.18 2.56 -8.40
CA PRO A 235 -3.13 3.53 -8.96
C PRO A 235 -4.28 2.90 -9.77
N HIS A 236 -4.00 1.89 -10.58
CA HIS A 236 -4.99 1.23 -11.45
C HIS A 236 -6.00 0.33 -10.71
N GLU A 237 -5.68 -0.11 -9.49
CA GLU A 237 -6.48 -1.12 -8.79
C GLU A 237 -7.82 -0.56 -8.32
N ALA A 238 -7.86 0.70 -7.86
CA ALA A 238 -9.10 1.33 -7.41
C ALA A 238 -10.15 1.36 -8.52
N ALA A 239 -9.78 1.87 -9.71
CA ALA A 239 -10.70 1.91 -10.85
C ALA A 239 -11.06 0.51 -11.36
N SER A 240 -10.12 -0.44 -11.36
CA SER A 240 -10.38 -1.85 -11.73
C SER A 240 -11.40 -2.50 -10.79
N ASN A 241 -11.25 -2.32 -9.48
CA ASN A 241 -12.18 -2.85 -8.49
C ASN A 241 -13.57 -2.23 -8.67
N ASN A 242 -13.65 -0.92 -8.85
CA ASN A 242 -14.92 -0.22 -9.08
C ASN A 242 -15.63 -0.73 -10.33
N ILE A 243 -14.91 -0.99 -11.44
CA ILE A 243 -15.48 -1.58 -12.65
C ILE A 243 -16.08 -2.95 -12.35
N CYS A 244 -15.38 -3.79 -11.60
CA CYS A 244 -15.86 -5.13 -11.23
C CYS A 244 -17.17 -5.04 -10.44
N TYR A 245 -17.22 -4.22 -9.40
CA TYR A 245 -18.41 -4.04 -8.57
C TYR A 245 -19.58 -3.41 -9.34
N LEU A 246 -19.30 -2.43 -10.20
CA LEU A 246 -20.34 -1.83 -11.07
C LEU A 246 -20.90 -2.83 -12.08
N ASN A 247 -20.07 -3.74 -12.62
CA ASN A 247 -20.53 -4.82 -13.49
C ASN A 247 -21.47 -5.76 -12.75
N GLN A 248 -21.09 -6.19 -11.52
CA GLN A 248 -21.93 -7.03 -10.67
C GLN A 248 -23.26 -6.35 -10.34
N ALA A 249 -23.23 -5.06 -10.00
CA ALA A 249 -24.43 -4.31 -9.69
C ALA A 249 -25.38 -4.17 -10.90
N VAL A 250 -24.84 -3.91 -12.09
CA VAL A 250 -25.66 -3.82 -13.32
C VAL A 250 -26.28 -5.17 -13.63
N GLN A 251 -25.51 -6.26 -13.59
CA GLN A 251 -26.04 -7.60 -13.83
C GLN A 251 -27.16 -7.96 -12.84
N ALA A 252 -26.95 -7.69 -11.54
CA ALA A 252 -27.96 -7.97 -10.51
C ALA A 252 -29.25 -7.18 -10.76
N LEU A 253 -29.16 -5.90 -11.19
CA LEU A 253 -30.35 -5.11 -11.53
C LEU A 253 -31.05 -5.61 -12.78
N GLU A 254 -30.34 -6.09 -13.79
CA GLU A 254 -30.92 -6.72 -14.98
C GLU A 254 -31.69 -8.00 -14.64
N GLU A 255 -31.27 -8.71 -13.58
CA GLU A 255 -31.93 -9.91 -13.04
C GLU A 255 -33.05 -9.55 -12.02
N GLY A 256 -33.17 -8.27 -11.63
CA GLY A 256 -34.15 -7.78 -10.65
C GLY A 256 -33.75 -7.98 -9.18
N GLU A 257 -32.50 -8.35 -8.94
CA GLU A 257 -31.91 -8.65 -7.63
C GLU A 257 -31.32 -7.37 -6.98
N ILE A 258 -32.21 -6.53 -6.43
CA ILE A 258 -31.82 -5.20 -5.89
C ILE A 258 -30.87 -5.34 -4.68
N GLU A 259 -31.09 -6.32 -3.80
CA GLU A 259 -30.23 -6.55 -2.63
C GLU A 259 -28.78 -6.87 -3.05
N GLU A 260 -28.59 -7.74 -4.04
CA GLU A 260 -27.25 -8.08 -4.54
C GLU A 260 -26.59 -6.88 -5.22
N ALA A 261 -27.35 -6.08 -5.96
CA ALA A 261 -26.85 -4.84 -6.53
C ALA A 261 -26.37 -3.86 -5.45
N LEU A 262 -27.13 -3.69 -4.36
CA LEU A 262 -26.74 -2.84 -3.23
C LEU A 262 -25.46 -3.34 -2.56
N LYS A 263 -25.30 -4.65 -2.36
CA LYS A 263 -24.05 -5.23 -1.82
C LYS A 263 -22.84 -4.84 -2.66
N ALA A 264 -22.94 -5.00 -3.98
CA ALA A 264 -21.88 -4.62 -4.90
C ALA A 264 -21.61 -3.10 -4.87
N LEU A 265 -22.66 -2.26 -4.81
CA LEU A 265 -22.52 -0.80 -4.78
C LEU A 265 -21.87 -0.29 -3.48
N TYR A 266 -22.01 -1.02 -2.37
CA TYR A 266 -21.33 -0.66 -1.12
C TYR A 266 -19.82 -0.86 -1.20
N GLU A 267 -19.34 -1.71 -2.08
CA GLU A 267 -17.91 -1.94 -2.32
C GLU A 267 -17.29 -0.93 -3.30
N VAL A 268 -18.11 -0.23 -4.12
CA VAL A 268 -17.60 0.82 -5.00
C VAL A 268 -17.04 1.96 -4.17
N ASP A 269 -15.82 2.38 -4.45
CA ASP A 269 -15.01 3.29 -3.63
C ASP A 269 -14.82 2.85 -2.18
N ASN A 270 -15.42 1.73 -1.80
CA ASN A 270 -15.28 1.11 -0.50
C ASN A 270 -15.72 2.00 0.67
N ASN A 271 -16.77 2.78 0.47
CA ASN A 271 -17.26 3.77 1.43
C ASN A 271 -18.69 3.46 1.91
N CYS A 272 -18.98 2.20 2.24
CA CYS A 272 -20.31 1.75 2.64
C CYS A 272 -20.91 2.56 3.81
N TYR A 273 -20.10 2.98 4.76
CA TYR A 273 -20.56 3.76 5.91
C TYR A 273 -21.05 5.16 5.54
N ALA A 274 -20.49 5.79 4.51
CA ALA A 274 -20.92 7.13 4.11
C ALA A 274 -22.38 7.19 3.65
N PHE A 275 -22.90 6.10 3.09
CA PHE A 275 -24.31 5.99 2.70
C PHE A 275 -25.30 5.96 3.88
N LEU A 276 -24.81 5.81 5.12
CA LEU A 276 -25.66 5.89 6.33
C LEU A 276 -25.98 7.33 6.74
N PHE A 277 -25.19 8.28 6.29
CA PHE A 277 -25.35 9.69 6.61
C PHE A 277 -26.32 10.39 5.65
N ASP A 278 -26.64 11.65 5.95
CA ASP A 278 -27.36 12.54 5.05
C ASP A 278 -26.50 12.93 3.85
N GLU A 279 -27.13 13.29 2.73
CA GLU A 279 -26.44 13.64 1.49
C GLU A 279 -25.45 14.80 1.66
N GLU A 280 -25.79 15.79 2.47
CA GLU A 280 -24.91 16.92 2.78
C GLU A 280 -23.63 16.46 3.48
N VAL A 281 -23.75 15.56 4.47
CA VAL A 281 -22.61 14.99 5.21
C VAL A 281 -21.76 14.14 4.28
N TYR A 282 -22.39 13.28 3.47
CA TYR A 282 -21.70 12.46 2.47
C TYR A 282 -20.89 13.33 1.50
N TYR A 283 -21.50 14.36 0.93
CA TYR A 283 -20.87 15.27 -0.01
C TYR A 283 -19.70 16.00 0.64
N HIS A 284 -19.89 16.64 1.78
CA HIS A 284 -18.83 17.40 2.45
C HIS A 284 -17.66 16.54 2.91
N PHE A 285 -17.93 15.33 3.39
CA PHE A 285 -16.87 14.39 3.77
C PHE A 285 -16.03 13.98 2.56
N THR A 286 -16.68 13.63 1.46
CA THR A 286 -16.00 13.20 0.23
C THR A 286 -15.18 14.33 -0.38
N GLU A 287 -15.78 15.51 -0.56
CA GLU A 287 -15.08 16.71 -1.07
C GLU A 287 -13.89 17.09 -0.20
N TYR A 288 -14.05 17.00 1.13
CA TYR A 288 -12.98 17.29 2.06
C TYR A 288 -11.78 16.36 1.86
N ILE A 289 -12.00 15.06 1.68
CA ILE A 289 -10.92 14.07 1.45
C ILE A 289 -10.24 14.28 0.09
N LEU A 290 -11.02 14.43 -0.98
CA LEU A 290 -10.51 14.53 -2.35
C LEU A 290 -9.73 15.82 -2.60
N HIS A 291 -10.15 16.94 -1.99
CA HIS A 291 -9.57 18.26 -2.24
C HIS A 291 -8.52 18.66 -1.21
N GLN A 292 -8.08 17.76 -0.34
CA GLN A 292 -6.97 18.06 0.56
C GLN A 292 -5.68 18.27 -0.23
N PRO A 293 -4.93 19.37 0.05
CA PRO A 293 -3.61 19.55 -0.52
C PRO A 293 -2.70 18.35 -0.22
N LYS A 294 -1.93 17.90 -1.20
CA LYS A 294 -1.03 16.73 -1.07
C LYS A 294 0.02 16.90 0.03
N ASP A 295 0.35 18.15 0.40
CA ASP A 295 1.24 18.53 1.49
C ASP A 295 0.52 18.63 2.85
N ARG A 296 -0.79 18.59 2.88
CA ARG A 296 -1.55 18.37 4.10
C ARG A 296 -1.67 16.89 4.35
N LEU A 297 -1.13 16.48 5.45
CA LEU A 297 -0.89 15.11 5.82
C LEU A 297 -2.06 14.55 6.60
N MET A 298 -3.25 14.80 6.06
CA MET A 298 -4.47 14.19 6.56
C MET A 298 -4.66 12.82 5.89
N TRP A 299 -5.35 11.95 6.57
CA TRP A 299 -5.67 10.63 6.04
C TRP A 299 -6.26 10.71 4.62
N GLY A 300 -5.77 9.87 3.73
CA GLY A 300 -6.21 9.81 2.34
C GLY A 300 -5.77 10.97 1.44
N ALA A 301 -5.25 12.08 1.98
CA ALA A 301 -4.91 13.28 1.20
C ALA A 301 -3.94 12.99 0.07
N GLY A 302 -4.37 13.24 -1.17
CA GLY A 302 -3.59 13.02 -2.39
C GLY A 302 -3.29 11.54 -2.72
N ARG A 303 -3.93 10.59 -2.04
CA ARG A 303 -3.78 9.16 -2.26
C ARG A 303 -5.07 8.47 -2.69
N ILE A 304 -6.22 9.02 -2.33
CA ILE A 304 -7.51 8.68 -2.92
C ILE A 304 -7.74 9.66 -4.06
N LEU A 305 -7.75 9.18 -5.30
CA LEU A 305 -7.76 10.04 -6.49
C LEU A 305 -9.10 10.05 -7.21
N HIS A 306 -9.82 8.96 -7.16
CA HIS A 306 -11.08 8.78 -7.87
C HIS A 306 -12.22 8.58 -6.89
N HIS A 307 -13.39 9.06 -7.27
CA HIS A 307 -14.62 8.88 -6.51
C HIS A 307 -15.80 8.78 -7.45
N GLU A 308 -16.71 7.84 -7.16
CA GLU A 308 -17.97 7.70 -7.87
C GLU A 308 -19.12 8.01 -6.92
N ASN A 309 -19.80 9.15 -7.15
CA ASN A 309 -20.94 9.52 -6.33
C ASN A 309 -22.17 8.66 -6.68
N LEU A 310 -22.40 7.64 -5.87
CA LEU A 310 -23.54 6.72 -5.99
C LEU A 310 -24.64 7.00 -4.98
N TYR A 311 -24.56 8.06 -4.17
CA TYR A 311 -25.49 8.34 -3.08
C TYR A 311 -26.96 8.28 -3.51
N GLY A 312 -27.31 9.03 -4.54
CA GLY A 312 -28.69 9.10 -5.04
C GLY A 312 -29.20 7.77 -5.59
N ILE A 313 -28.33 6.97 -6.24
CA ILE A 313 -28.66 5.63 -6.74
C ILE A 313 -28.93 4.68 -5.58
N VAL A 314 -28.02 4.61 -4.62
CA VAL A 314 -28.15 3.73 -3.43
C VAL A 314 -29.39 4.04 -2.61
N LYS A 315 -29.68 5.33 -2.36
CA LYS A 315 -30.92 5.73 -1.64
C LYS A 315 -32.20 5.35 -2.39
N ARG A 316 -32.22 5.48 -3.71
CA ARG A 316 -33.35 5.07 -4.52
C ARG A 316 -33.52 3.54 -4.54
N LEU A 317 -32.45 2.78 -4.73
CA LEU A 317 -32.50 1.33 -4.72
C LEU A 317 -32.99 0.78 -3.38
N ARG A 318 -32.55 1.31 -2.25
CA ARG A 318 -33.08 0.95 -0.91
C ARG A 318 -34.59 1.15 -0.80
N LYS A 319 -35.10 2.24 -1.37
CA LYS A 319 -36.54 2.50 -1.40
C LYS A 319 -37.29 1.49 -2.28
N LEU A 320 -36.74 1.19 -3.46
CA LEU A 320 -37.31 0.21 -4.39
C LEU A 320 -37.29 -1.20 -3.82
N GLU A 321 -36.21 -1.59 -3.14
CA GLU A 321 -36.08 -2.86 -2.43
C GLU A 321 -37.22 -3.03 -1.39
N SER A 322 -37.46 -2.01 -0.56
CA SER A 322 -38.56 -2.02 0.40
C SER A 322 -39.93 -2.18 -0.27
N GLN A 323 -40.15 -1.50 -1.40
CA GLN A 323 -41.39 -1.59 -2.18
C GLN A 323 -41.56 -2.96 -2.83
N GLN A 324 -40.47 -3.56 -3.34
CA GLN A 324 -40.48 -4.90 -3.90
C GLN A 324 -40.85 -5.94 -2.83
N ALA A 325 -40.30 -5.81 -1.61
CA ALA A 325 -40.62 -6.68 -0.49
C ALA A 325 -42.11 -6.60 -0.09
N GLU A 326 -42.72 -5.39 -0.15
CA GLU A 326 -44.10 -5.17 0.21
C GLU A 326 -45.10 -5.62 -0.87
N HIS A 327 -44.76 -5.44 -2.15
CA HIS A 327 -45.70 -5.61 -3.25
C HIS A 327 -45.42 -6.79 -4.17
N GLY A 328 -44.23 -7.42 -4.06
CA GLY A 328 -43.83 -8.59 -4.85
C GLY A 328 -43.63 -8.31 -6.34
N GLN A 329 -43.57 -7.03 -6.76
CA GLN A 329 -43.34 -6.64 -8.16
C GLN A 329 -41.93 -6.10 -8.32
N ILE A 330 -41.25 -6.54 -9.42
CA ILE A 330 -39.95 -5.95 -9.80
C ILE A 330 -40.21 -4.54 -10.32
N PRO A 331 -39.58 -3.50 -9.72
CA PRO A 331 -39.73 -2.13 -10.17
C PRO A 331 -39.00 -1.90 -11.50
N ASP A 332 -39.30 -0.79 -12.18
CA ASP A 332 -38.53 -0.32 -13.32
C ASP A 332 -37.16 0.19 -12.86
N LEU A 333 -36.08 -0.44 -13.37
CA LEU A 333 -34.69 -0.21 -13.00
C LEU A 333 -33.84 0.36 -14.16
N GLU A 334 -34.46 0.68 -15.30
CA GLU A 334 -33.74 1.13 -16.50
C GLU A 334 -32.89 2.38 -16.26
N GLU A 335 -33.39 3.33 -15.47
CA GLU A 335 -32.66 4.57 -15.17
C GLU A 335 -31.43 4.30 -14.28
N GLU A 336 -31.54 3.43 -13.29
CA GLU A 336 -30.43 3.03 -12.42
C GLU A 336 -29.37 2.32 -13.22
N ILE A 337 -29.76 1.35 -14.05
CA ILE A 337 -28.83 0.62 -14.93
C ILE A 337 -28.08 1.59 -15.85
N ARG A 338 -28.80 2.51 -16.50
CA ARG A 338 -28.19 3.51 -17.39
C ARG A 338 -27.17 4.40 -16.66
N ARG A 339 -27.47 4.81 -15.41
CA ARG A 339 -26.58 5.62 -14.59
C ARG A 339 -25.33 4.82 -14.16
N LEU A 340 -25.48 3.55 -13.78
CA LEU A 340 -24.35 2.67 -13.45
C LEU A 340 -23.45 2.39 -14.65
N GLN A 341 -24.03 2.18 -15.84
CA GLN A 341 -23.26 2.06 -17.08
C GLN A 341 -22.48 3.35 -17.42
N ALA A 342 -23.01 4.52 -17.06
CA ALA A 342 -22.27 5.77 -17.20
C ALA A 342 -21.10 5.84 -16.20
N ALA A 343 -21.29 5.35 -14.96
CA ALA A 343 -20.23 5.22 -13.97
C ALA A 343 -19.12 4.26 -14.45
N GLN A 344 -19.48 3.09 -15.01
CA GLN A 344 -18.51 2.16 -15.61
C GLN A 344 -17.63 2.84 -16.67
N ARG A 345 -18.22 3.62 -17.57
CA ARG A 345 -17.44 4.35 -18.60
C ARG A 345 -16.46 5.36 -17.98
N ARG A 346 -16.86 6.06 -16.89
CA ARG A 346 -15.93 6.95 -16.18
C ARG A 346 -14.78 6.19 -15.53
N GLN A 347 -15.08 5.08 -14.85
CA GLN A 347 -14.04 4.24 -14.21
C GLN A 347 -13.07 3.64 -15.23
N ARG A 348 -13.53 3.26 -16.43
CA ARG A 348 -12.65 2.82 -17.53
C ARG A 348 -11.74 3.92 -18.04
N ALA A 349 -12.22 5.16 -18.11
CA ALA A 349 -11.38 6.30 -18.45
C ALA A 349 -10.30 6.53 -17.38
N TYR A 350 -10.67 6.49 -16.09
CA TYR A 350 -9.71 6.58 -14.98
C TYR A 350 -8.68 5.46 -15.04
N LEU A 351 -9.10 4.22 -15.25
CA LEU A 351 -8.19 3.08 -15.39
C LEU A 351 -7.15 3.31 -16.50
N THR A 352 -7.60 3.78 -17.67
CA THR A 352 -6.70 4.07 -18.79
C THR A 352 -5.69 5.16 -18.43
N ASP A 353 -6.12 6.23 -17.76
CA ASP A 353 -5.25 7.33 -17.35
C ASP A 353 -4.27 6.91 -16.25
N ASP A 354 -4.71 6.09 -15.31
CA ASP A 354 -3.86 5.51 -14.26
C ASP A 354 -2.76 4.60 -14.85
N ILE A 355 -3.09 3.74 -15.81
CA ILE A 355 -2.11 2.89 -16.50
C ILE A 355 -1.07 3.76 -17.26
N ARG A 356 -1.50 4.81 -17.95
CA ARG A 356 -0.58 5.75 -18.61
C ARG A 356 0.31 6.47 -17.61
N TYR A 357 -0.29 6.97 -16.53
CA TYR A 357 0.46 7.61 -15.43
C TYR A 357 1.51 6.68 -14.84
N MET A 358 1.15 5.43 -14.54
CA MET A 358 2.06 4.42 -14.03
C MET A 358 3.19 4.13 -15.01
N THR A 359 2.89 3.98 -16.29
CA THR A 359 3.89 3.76 -17.35
C THR A 359 4.96 4.86 -17.36
N GLU A 360 4.54 6.13 -17.35
CA GLU A 360 5.47 7.25 -17.31
C GLU A 360 6.24 7.36 -15.99
N SER A 361 5.61 6.97 -14.87
CA SER A 361 6.25 6.95 -13.56
C SER A 361 7.31 5.85 -13.44
N VAL A 362 7.05 4.67 -14.00
CA VAL A 362 8.01 3.55 -14.09
C VAL A 362 9.24 3.99 -14.88
N LYS A 363 9.06 4.59 -16.07
CA LYS A 363 10.17 5.10 -16.89
C LYS A 363 11.01 6.15 -16.17
N LYS A 364 10.38 7.05 -15.42
CA LYS A 364 11.10 8.05 -14.62
C LYS A 364 11.92 7.40 -13.51
N MET A 365 11.32 6.45 -12.80
CA MET A 365 11.99 5.75 -11.71
C MET A 365 13.15 4.89 -12.23
N GLN A 366 12.98 4.20 -13.38
CA GLN A 366 14.04 3.45 -14.03
C GLN A 366 15.26 4.33 -14.35
N LYS A 367 15.07 5.51 -14.95
CA LYS A 367 16.16 6.45 -15.22
C LYS A 367 16.91 6.90 -13.96
N MET A 368 16.19 7.08 -12.85
CA MET A 368 16.80 7.42 -11.56
C MET A 368 17.65 6.24 -11.04
N MET A 369 17.16 5.00 -11.17
CA MET A 369 17.91 3.80 -10.78
C MET A 369 19.15 3.59 -11.65
N GLU A 370 19.06 3.79 -12.98
CA GLU A 370 20.19 3.72 -13.91
C GLU A 370 21.30 4.72 -13.55
N ALA A 371 20.92 5.96 -13.20
CA ALA A 371 21.87 6.98 -12.76
C ALA A 371 22.58 6.58 -11.46
N SER A 372 21.82 6.10 -10.45
CA SER A 372 22.39 5.63 -9.18
C SER A 372 23.27 4.39 -9.34
N LEU A 373 22.88 3.48 -10.23
CA LEU A 373 23.67 2.29 -10.58
C LEU A 373 25.04 2.68 -11.16
N GLN A 374 25.07 3.65 -12.06
CA GLN A 374 26.34 4.13 -12.63
C GLN A 374 27.23 4.75 -11.55
N GLU A 375 26.67 5.56 -10.66
CA GLU A 375 27.42 6.19 -9.56
C GLU A 375 28.00 5.15 -8.56
N ILE A 376 27.24 4.11 -8.22
CA ILE A 376 27.73 3.03 -7.35
C ILE A 376 28.86 2.25 -8.03
N LYS A 377 28.76 2.03 -9.35
CA LYS A 377 29.85 1.40 -10.12
C LYS A 377 31.12 2.26 -10.10
N ASP A 378 30.98 3.56 -10.31
CA ASP A 378 32.09 4.51 -10.29
C ASP A 378 32.72 4.63 -8.88
N TYR A 379 31.91 4.70 -7.83
CA TYR A 379 32.35 4.73 -6.43
C TYR A 379 33.25 3.53 -6.04
N ARG A 380 33.01 2.36 -6.62
CA ARG A 380 33.79 1.15 -6.35
C ARG A 380 35.11 1.09 -7.09
N ILE A 381 35.29 1.88 -8.13
CA ILE A 381 36.51 1.92 -8.95
C ILE A 381 37.57 2.84 -8.33
N GLU A 382 37.14 3.83 -7.55
CA GLU A 382 38.00 4.73 -6.77
C GLU A 382 38.44 4.08 -5.43
#